data_83e140ef5ba3307b78e205da47138e8f
#
_entry.id   83e140ef5ba3307b78e205da47138e8f
#
_cell.length_a   1.000
_cell.length_b   1.000
_cell.length_c   1.000
_cell.angle_alpha   90.00
_cell.angle_beta   90.00
_cell.angle_gamma   90.00
#
_symmetry.space_group_name_H-M   'P 1'
#
loop_
_entity.id
_entity.type
_entity.pdbx_description
1 polymer ?
#
loop_
_entity_poly.entity_id
_entity_poly.type
_entity_poly.pdbx_seq_one_letter_code
_entity_poly.pdbx_strand_id
1 'polypeptide(L)'
;PALEGGVTRMGMTAGPGVIDKIKIDPDSGDFDIHTIEEQLPRGICGSGVIDLAAQLFISGMVDIRGKLVASRCGTRLKDIDGIAHLIVVPAEESATGADLTISQVDLDSLIRSKAAMYTILKTITASVGMKLEDLNTFYVAGTFGSFINPQSAITIGMLPDLPLERYQPLGNSSLGGAALTLTSEDSFDIIDDIRDRITYLELNVNQ
;
A
#
# COMPACT_ATOMS: atom_id res chain seq x y z
N PRO A 1 8.56 2.15 -6.81
CA PRO A 1 9.03 0.78 -6.57
C PRO A 1 7.86 -0.09 -6.08
N ALA A 2 7.89 -1.38 -6.45
CA ALA A 2 6.91 -2.32 -5.95
C ALA A 2 7.01 -2.41 -4.42
N LEU A 3 5.87 -2.31 -3.72
CA LEU A 3 5.85 -2.34 -2.25
C LEU A 3 6.36 -3.68 -1.71
N GLU A 4 6.15 -4.76 -2.48
CA GLU A 4 6.50 -6.12 -2.09
C GLU A 4 8.00 -6.42 -2.05
N GLY A 5 8.82 -5.68 -2.74
CA GLY A 5 10.25 -5.98 -2.83
C GLY A 5 11.18 -4.78 -2.88
N GLY A 6 10.62 -3.57 -2.99
CA GLY A 6 11.40 -2.34 -3.13
C GLY A 6 11.31 -1.38 -1.95
N VAL A 7 10.41 -1.61 -1.01
CA VAL A 7 10.16 -0.70 0.12
C VAL A 7 10.75 -1.25 1.41
N THR A 8 10.61 -2.54 1.69
CA THR A 8 11.10 -3.13 2.95
C THR A 8 11.85 -4.44 2.72
N ARG A 9 12.84 -4.72 3.59
CA ARG A 9 13.61 -5.97 3.57
C ARG A 9 12.77 -7.21 3.81
N MET A 10 11.68 -7.10 4.58
CA MET A 10 10.73 -8.19 4.81
C MET A 10 9.61 -8.25 3.76
N GLY A 11 9.66 -7.38 2.73
CA GLY A 11 8.66 -7.31 1.67
C GLY A 11 8.72 -8.53 0.76
N MET A 12 7.57 -9.11 0.45
CA MET A 12 7.45 -10.24 -0.46
C MET A 12 6.08 -10.31 -1.14
N THR A 13 6.00 -11.12 -2.17
CA THR A 13 4.73 -11.43 -2.83
C THR A 13 3.79 -12.17 -1.87
N ALA A 14 2.49 -11.87 -1.95
CA ALA A 14 1.45 -12.52 -1.15
C ALA A 14 1.48 -14.05 -1.34
N GLY A 15 1.41 -14.78 -0.24
CA GLY A 15 1.44 -16.23 -0.19
C GLY A 15 1.39 -16.76 1.25
N PRO A 16 1.39 -18.06 1.47
CA PRO A 16 1.28 -18.66 2.80
C PRO A 16 2.32 -18.09 3.79
N GLY A 17 1.87 -17.72 5.00
CA GLY A 17 2.69 -17.12 6.06
C GLY A 17 3.10 -15.66 5.82
N VAL A 18 2.61 -15.02 4.77
CA VAL A 18 2.88 -13.60 4.52
C VAL A 18 1.85 -12.74 5.24
N ILE A 19 2.32 -11.74 5.96
CA ILE A 19 1.48 -10.78 6.68
C ILE A 19 0.73 -9.91 5.67
N ASP A 20 -0.60 -9.92 5.73
CA ASP A 20 -1.48 -9.13 4.86
C ASP A 20 -2.33 -8.10 5.62
N LYS A 21 -2.53 -8.30 6.94
CA LYS A 21 -3.23 -7.36 7.80
C LYS A 21 -2.56 -7.25 9.17
N ILE A 22 -2.61 -6.06 9.73
CA ILE A 22 -2.07 -5.77 11.07
C ILE A 22 -3.04 -4.82 11.77
N LYS A 23 -3.25 -5.07 13.06
CA LYS A 23 -3.84 -4.11 13.99
C LYS A 23 -2.86 -3.86 15.12
N ILE A 24 -2.83 -2.64 15.62
CA ILE A 24 -2.04 -2.26 16.78
C ILE A 24 -2.99 -1.63 17.79
N ASP A 25 -3.03 -2.20 18.99
CA ASP A 25 -3.78 -1.60 20.09
C ASP A 25 -3.09 -0.29 20.49
N PRO A 26 -3.77 0.87 20.43
CA PRO A 26 -3.13 2.17 20.69
C PRO A 26 -2.76 2.39 22.16
N ASP A 27 -3.37 1.64 23.08
CA ASP A 27 -3.15 1.78 24.51
C ASP A 27 -2.03 0.86 25.00
N SER A 28 -2.06 -0.43 24.65
CA SER A 28 -1.03 -1.40 25.04
C SER A 28 0.17 -1.43 24.08
N GLY A 29 -0.01 -1.08 22.81
CA GLY A 29 1.01 -1.22 21.77
C GLY A 29 1.16 -2.65 21.27
N ASP A 30 0.21 -3.54 21.56
CA ASP A 30 0.25 -4.93 21.12
C ASP A 30 -0.12 -5.04 19.64
N PHE A 31 0.53 -5.97 18.95
CA PHE A 31 0.33 -6.25 17.54
C PHE A 31 -0.54 -7.49 17.38
N ASP A 32 -1.67 -7.35 16.69
CA ASP A 32 -2.51 -8.44 16.20
C ASP A 32 -2.21 -8.61 14.70
N ILE A 33 -1.57 -9.72 14.36
CA ILE A 33 -1.01 -9.97 13.03
C ILE A 33 -1.78 -11.12 12.37
N HIS A 34 -2.33 -10.84 11.19
CA HIS A 34 -2.92 -11.86 10.33
C HIS A 34 -1.95 -12.24 9.22
N THR A 35 -1.81 -13.53 8.98
CA THR A 35 -1.02 -14.07 7.87
C THR A 35 -1.89 -14.92 6.95
N ILE A 36 -1.58 -14.90 5.67
CA ILE A 36 -2.25 -15.74 4.67
C ILE A 36 -2.08 -17.22 5.06
N GLU A 37 -3.20 -17.97 5.06
CA GLU A 37 -3.30 -19.38 5.47
C GLU A 37 -2.88 -19.65 6.94
N GLU A 38 -2.92 -18.64 7.80
CA GLU A 38 -2.68 -18.76 9.26
C GLU A 38 -1.35 -19.47 9.62
N GLN A 39 -0.34 -19.35 8.75
CA GLN A 39 0.99 -19.88 9.01
C GLN A 39 1.85 -18.87 9.77
N LEU A 40 2.97 -19.34 10.35
CA LEU A 40 3.93 -18.47 11.02
C LEU A 40 4.43 -17.34 10.09
N PRO A 41 4.53 -16.10 10.59
CA PRO A 41 4.95 -14.96 9.81
C PRO A 41 6.35 -15.13 9.21
N ARG A 42 6.49 -14.90 7.90
CA ARG A 42 7.77 -14.99 7.17
C ARG A 42 8.15 -13.71 6.43
N GLY A 43 7.22 -12.77 6.31
CA GLY A 43 7.40 -11.50 5.65
C GLY A 43 6.08 -10.77 5.52
N ILE A 44 6.04 -9.69 4.76
CA ILE A 44 4.87 -8.83 4.61
C ILE A 44 4.62 -8.52 3.13
N CYS A 45 3.37 -8.59 2.69
CA CYS A 45 3.01 -8.16 1.34
C CYS A 45 2.71 -6.66 1.27
N GLY A 46 2.54 -6.13 0.07
CA GLY A 46 2.32 -4.70 -0.13
C GLY A 46 1.08 -4.16 0.59
N SER A 47 -0.03 -4.91 0.63
CA SER A 47 -1.22 -4.51 1.41
C SER A 47 -0.93 -4.47 2.91
N GLY A 48 -0.20 -5.46 3.42
CA GLY A 48 0.25 -5.50 4.81
C GLY A 48 1.17 -4.33 5.19
N VAL A 49 2.05 -3.88 4.27
CA VAL A 49 2.90 -2.69 4.51
C VAL A 49 2.06 -1.42 4.65
N ILE A 50 1.03 -1.25 3.82
CA ILE A 50 0.11 -0.11 3.90
C ILE A 50 -0.66 -0.15 5.22
N ASP A 51 -1.15 -1.32 5.59
CA ASP A 51 -1.90 -1.53 6.83
C ASP A 51 -1.03 -1.28 8.06
N LEU A 52 0.19 -1.84 8.08
CA LEU A 52 1.18 -1.59 9.13
C LEU A 52 1.46 -0.09 9.30
N ALA A 53 1.73 0.63 8.21
CA ALA A 53 2.03 2.06 8.28
C ALA A 53 0.85 2.88 8.84
N ALA A 54 -0.38 2.54 8.45
CA ALA A 54 -1.59 3.16 8.99
C ALA A 54 -1.73 2.90 10.49
N GLN A 55 -1.52 1.67 10.93
CA GLN A 55 -1.61 1.28 12.33
C GLN A 55 -0.50 1.92 13.18
N LEU A 56 0.73 2.00 12.68
CA LEU A 56 1.83 2.72 13.33
C LEU A 56 1.52 4.21 13.51
N PHE A 57 0.85 4.82 12.53
CA PHE A 57 0.43 6.21 12.61
C PHE A 57 -0.71 6.40 13.64
N ILE A 58 -1.73 5.56 13.62
CA ILE A 58 -2.88 5.61 14.55
C ILE A 58 -2.42 5.38 15.99
N SER A 59 -1.51 4.43 16.23
CA SER A 59 -0.96 4.14 17.57
C SER A 59 0.06 5.19 18.06
N GLY A 60 0.43 6.14 17.19
CA GLY A 60 1.45 7.15 17.50
C GLY A 60 2.88 6.62 17.54
N MET A 61 3.13 5.38 17.08
CA MET A 61 4.48 4.83 16.93
C MET A 61 5.25 5.49 15.79
N VAL A 62 4.52 6.10 14.85
CA VAL A 62 5.05 6.95 13.79
C VAL A 62 4.38 8.32 13.86
N ASP A 63 5.18 9.38 13.77
CA ASP A 63 4.69 10.75 13.78
C ASP A 63 4.17 11.21 12.39
N ILE A 64 3.65 12.44 12.33
CA ILE A 64 3.13 13.05 11.08
C ILE A 64 4.20 13.23 9.98
N ARG A 65 5.48 13.14 10.33
CA ARG A 65 6.60 13.21 9.38
C ARG A 65 7.06 11.80 8.96
N GLY A 66 6.40 10.76 9.48
CA GLY A 66 6.76 9.37 9.22
C GLY A 66 7.97 8.88 10.01
N LYS A 67 8.29 9.52 11.15
CA LYS A 67 9.42 9.14 11.99
C LYS A 67 8.98 8.24 13.13
N LEU A 68 9.76 7.18 13.39
CA LEU A 68 9.55 6.30 14.54
C LEU A 68 9.71 7.08 15.85
N VAL A 69 8.71 6.99 16.71
CA VAL A 69 8.64 7.66 18.01
C VAL A 69 9.13 6.72 19.09
N ALA A 70 10.37 6.88 19.55
CA ALA A 70 11.04 5.94 20.45
C ALA A 70 10.25 5.66 21.73
N SER A 71 9.62 6.69 22.34
CA SER A 71 8.81 6.54 23.55
C SER A 71 7.54 5.69 23.35
N ARG A 72 7.03 5.61 22.11
CA ARG A 72 5.84 4.82 21.76
C ARG A 72 6.21 3.41 21.27
N CYS A 73 7.35 3.28 20.60
CA CYS A 73 7.86 2.00 20.11
C CYS A 73 8.42 1.11 21.24
N GLY A 74 8.90 1.71 22.33
CA GLY A 74 9.39 0.99 23.50
C GLY A 74 10.48 -0.02 23.16
N THR A 75 10.36 -1.23 23.71
CA THR A 75 11.33 -2.32 23.54
C THR A 75 11.35 -2.92 22.12
N ARG A 76 10.35 -2.61 21.29
CA ARG A 76 10.32 -3.03 19.89
C ARG A 76 11.27 -2.24 19.00
N LEU A 77 11.81 -1.10 19.48
CA LEU A 77 12.76 -0.30 18.72
C LEU A 77 14.18 -0.83 18.92
N LYS A 78 14.86 -1.12 17.81
CA LYS A 78 16.29 -1.50 17.78
C LYS A 78 17.06 -0.57 16.86
N ASP A 79 18.32 -0.32 17.19
CA ASP A 79 19.29 0.26 16.28
C ASP A 79 20.05 -0.88 15.57
N ILE A 80 20.05 -0.87 14.24
CA ILE A 80 20.82 -1.79 13.43
C ILE A 80 21.65 -0.94 12.44
N ASP A 81 22.96 -0.96 12.61
CA ASP A 81 23.91 -0.20 11.77
C ASP A 81 23.60 1.32 11.72
N GLY A 82 23.14 1.91 12.83
CA GLY A 82 22.78 3.32 12.92
C GLY A 82 21.42 3.68 12.32
N ILE A 83 20.60 2.68 11.98
CA ILE A 83 19.26 2.86 11.46
C ILE A 83 18.26 2.32 12.49
N ALA A 84 17.23 3.13 12.79
CA ALA A 84 16.15 2.71 13.66
C ALA A 84 15.27 1.66 12.95
N HIS A 85 15.05 0.52 13.60
CA HIS A 85 14.20 -0.58 13.17
C HIS A 85 13.13 -0.84 14.23
N LEU A 86 11.89 -1.02 13.80
CA LEU A 86 10.80 -1.49 14.64
C LEU A 86 10.58 -2.99 14.39
N ILE A 87 10.60 -3.79 15.48
CA ILE A 87 10.27 -5.21 15.42
C ILE A 87 8.76 -5.35 15.24
N VAL A 88 8.35 -5.88 14.10
CA VAL A 88 6.96 -6.22 13.80
C VAL A 88 6.63 -7.59 14.39
N VAL A 89 7.50 -8.58 14.13
CA VAL A 89 7.38 -9.94 14.65
C VAL A 89 8.73 -10.32 15.28
N PRO A 90 8.76 -10.73 16.56
CA PRO A 90 9.97 -11.24 17.18
C PRO A 90 10.42 -12.58 16.58
N ALA A 91 11.72 -12.88 16.70
CA ALA A 91 12.35 -14.06 16.11
C ALA A 91 11.68 -15.39 16.49
N GLU A 92 11.24 -15.50 17.75
CA GLU A 92 10.59 -16.68 18.30
C GLU A 92 9.18 -16.94 17.71
N GLU A 93 8.54 -15.92 17.18
CA GLU A 93 7.21 -15.97 16.54
C GLU A 93 7.30 -16.00 15.01
N SER A 94 8.50 -15.87 14.45
CA SER A 94 8.76 -15.80 13.03
C SER A 94 9.10 -17.18 12.45
N ALA A 95 8.59 -17.50 11.27
CA ALA A 95 8.97 -18.69 10.51
C ALA A 95 10.44 -18.68 10.07
N THR A 96 11.09 -17.52 10.10
CA THR A 96 12.49 -17.37 9.67
C THR A 96 13.49 -17.55 10.81
N GLY A 97 13.02 -17.59 12.07
CA GLY A 97 13.89 -17.60 13.25
C GLY A 97 14.65 -16.27 13.46
N ALA A 98 14.26 -15.22 12.78
CA ALA A 98 14.82 -13.87 12.91
C ALA A 98 13.70 -12.85 13.06
N ASP A 99 13.99 -11.69 13.70
CA ASP A 99 13.03 -10.61 13.81
C ASP A 99 12.59 -10.12 12.41
N LEU A 100 11.28 -9.99 12.20
CA LEU A 100 10.76 -9.27 11.05
C LEU A 100 10.63 -7.79 11.43
N THR A 101 11.37 -6.93 10.75
CA THR A 101 11.48 -5.52 11.12
C THR A 101 11.12 -4.61 9.97
N ILE A 102 10.57 -3.41 10.30
CA ILE A 102 10.47 -2.29 9.37
C ILE A 102 11.45 -1.20 9.83
N SER A 103 12.29 -0.72 8.91
CA SER A 103 13.27 0.32 9.20
C SER A 103 12.69 1.73 8.96
N GLN A 104 13.36 2.74 9.51
CA GLN A 104 13.04 4.14 9.18
C GLN A 104 13.24 4.42 7.68
N VAL A 105 14.20 3.77 7.03
CA VAL A 105 14.44 3.92 5.59
C VAL A 105 13.27 3.36 4.77
N ASP A 106 12.70 2.23 5.21
CA ASP A 106 11.52 1.63 4.58
C ASP A 106 10.31 2.57 4.68
N LEU A 107 10.08 3.15 5.86
CA LEU A 107 9.01 4.13 6.07
C LEU A 107 9.20 5.38 5.21
N ASP A 108 10.41 5.91 5.12
CA ASP A 108 10.74 7.06 4.27
C ASP A 108 10.50 6.74 2.78
N SER A 109 10.75 5.50 2.35
CA SER A 109 10.45 5.05 0.99
C SER A 109 8.95 4.94 0.72
N LEU A 110 8.19 4.40 1.68
CA LEU A 110 6.73 4.34 1.59
C LEU A 110 6.12 5.74 1.51
N ILE A 111 6.61 6.69 2.32
CA ILE A 111 6.14 8.09 2.31
C ILE A 111 6.37 8.72 0.94
N ARG A 112 7.52 8.51 0.32
CA ARG A 112 7.78 9.00 -1.04
C ARG A 112 6.82 8.38 -2.06
N SER A 113 6.57 7.08 -1.95
CA SER A 113 5.65 6.35 -2.84
C SER A 113 4.21 6.84 -2.72
N LYS A 114 3.71 7.03 -1.48
CA LYS A 114 2.36 7.56 -1.25
C LYS A 114 2.21 9.00 -1.76
N ALA A 115 3.22 9.83 -1.54
CA ALA A 115 3.21 11.22 -1.99
C ALA A 115 3.17 11.30 -3.53
N ALA A 116 3.96 10.47 -4.21
CA ALA A 116 3.94 10.38 -5.66
C ALA A 116 2.55 9.95 -6.17
N MET A 117 1.95 8.91 -5.58
CA MET A 117 0.60 8.44 -5.97
C MET A 117 -0.46 9.53 -5.79
N TYR A 118 -0.50 10.17 -4.63
CA TYR A 118 -1.47 11.25 -4.37
C TYR A 118 -1.29 12.43 -5.33
N THR A 119 -0.04 12.82 -5.61
CA THR A 119 0.28 13.89 -6.55
C THR A 119 -0.19 13.55 -7.96
N ILE A 120 0.02 12.31 -8.42
CA ILE A 120 -0.48 11.82 -9.72
C ILE A 120 -1.99 11.96 -9.80
N LEU A 121 -2.72 11.45 -8.82
CA LEU A 121 -4.18 11.51 -8.78
C LEU A 121 -4.68 12.96 -8.83
N LYS A 122 -4.09 13.85 -8.03
CA LYS A 122 -4.44 15.26 -8.00
C LYS A 122 -4.13 15.97 -9.32
N THR A 123 -3.01 15.65 -9.95
CA THR A 123 -2.61 16.26 -11.23
C THR A 123 -3.54 15.82 -12.36
N ILE A 124 -3.88 14.52 -12.42
CA ILE A 124 -4.78 13.98 -13.46
C ILE A 124 -6.18 14.61 -13.33
N THR A 125 -6.76 14.64 -12.12
CA THR A 125 -8.09 15.25 -11.93
C THR A 125 -8.09 16.74 -12.26
N ALA A 126 -7.05 17.47 -11.85
CA ALA A 126 -6.92 18.89 -12.16
C ALA A 126 -6.77 19.15 -13.67
N SER A 127 -6.12 18.28 -14.43
CA SER A 127 -5.93 18.43 -15.88
C SER A 127 -7.25 18.38 -16.67
N VAL A 128 -8.27 17.77 -16.09
CA VAL A 128 -9.63 17.72 -16.67
C VAL A 128 -10.62 18.66 -15.93
N GLY A 129 -10.10 19.60 -15.13
CA GLY A 129 -10.92 20.60 -14.42
C GLY A 129 -11.74 20.04 -13.25
N MET A 130 -11.40 18.87 -12.74
CA MET A 130 -12.08 18.21 -11.62
C MET A 130 -11.23 18.26 -10.34
N LYS A 131 -11.89 18.11 -9.19
CA LYS A 131 -11.24 17.85 -7.91
C LYS A 131 -11.41 16.38 -7.53
N LEU A 132 -10.54 15.87 -6.64
CA LEU A 132 -10.67 14.49 -6.15
C LEU A 132 -11.99 14.24 -5.44
N GLU A 133 -12.52 15.25 -4.74
CA GLU A 133 -13.79 15.18 -4.00
C GLU A 133 -15.01 15.04 -4.93
N ASP A 134 -14.89 15.45 -6.19
CA ASP A 134 -15.96 15.37 -7.20
C ASP A 134 -16.13 13.95 -7.77
N LEU A 135 -15.20 13.03 -7.47
CA LEU A 135 -15.26 11.66 -7.96
C LEU A 135 -16.40 10.87 -7.31
N ASN A 136 -17.33 10.39 -8.11
CA ASN A 136 -18.41 9.52 -7.66
C ASN A 136 -17.95 8.09 -7.39
N THR A 137 -17.01 7.60 -8.19
CA THR A 137 -16.46 6.24 -8.09
C THR A 137 -14.96 6.29 -8.33
N PHE A 138 -14.23 5.55 -7.51
CA PHE A 138 -12.79 5.36 -7.62
C PHE A 138 -12.50 3.87 -7.87
N TYR A 139 -12.22 3.53 -9.12
CA TYR A 139 -11.91 2.15 -9.49
C TYR A 139 -10.46 1.81 -9.17
N VAL A 140 -10.26 0.70 -8.47
CA VAL A 140 -8.94 0.18 -8.12
C VAL A 140 -8.71 -1.12 -8.87
N ALA A 141 -7.93 -1.04 -9.95
CA ALA A 141 -7.62 -2.19 -10.79
C ALA A 141 -6.32 -2.88 -10.36
N GLY A 142 -6.21 -4.15 -10.70
CA GLY A 142 -5.06 -5.00 -10.40
C GLY A 142 -5.26 -5.89 -9.18
N THR A 143 -4.60 -7.04 -9.17
CA THR A 143 -4.69 -8.02 -8.07
C THR A 143 -4.28 -7.40 -6.74
N PHE A 144 -3.19 -6.63 -6.73
CA PHE A 144 -2.74 -5.92 -5.53
C PHE A 144 -3.80 -4.95 -5.00
N GLY A 145 -4.42 -4.15 -5.89
CA GLY A 145 -5.46 -3.18 -5.54
C GLY A 145 -6.67 -3.80 -4.85
N SER A 146 -7.00 -5.06 -5.16
CA SER A 146 -8.12 -5.77 -4.56
C SER A 146 -7.91 -6.14 -3.08
N PHE A 147 -6.67 -6.14 -2.62
CA PHE A 147 -6.29 -6.49 -1.24
C PHE A 147 -5.91 -5.29 -0.39
N ILE A 148 -5.79 -4.09 -0.97
CA ILE A 148 -5.54 -2.88 -0.21
C ILE A 148 -6.78 -2.55 0.63
N ASN A 149 -6.57 -2.28 1.92
CA ASN A 149 -7.59 -1.69 2.76
C ASN A 149 -7.68 -0.19 2.43
N PRO A 150 -8.80 0.31 1.85
CA PRO A 150 -8.92 1.71 1.49
C PRO A 150 -8.80 2.65 2.70
N GLN A 151 -9.31 2.25 3.87
CA GLN A 151 -9.19 3.04 5.09
C GLN A 151 -7.73 3.25 5.49
N SER A 152 -6.90 2.21 5.43
CA SER A 152 -5.47 2.30 5.74
C SER A 152 -4.74 3.19 4.74
N ALA A 153 -5.06 3.06 3.45
CA ALA A 153 -4.48 3.88 2.40
C ALA A 153 -4.88 5.37 2.51
N ILE A 154 -6.12 5.66 2.90
CA ILE A 154 -6.60 7.02 3.22
C ILE A 154 -5.87 7.55 4.46
N THR A 155 -5.77 6.75 5.51
CA THR A 155 -5.13 7.14 6.78
C THR A 155 -3.69 7.59 6.58
N ILE A 156 -2.92 6.92 5.73
CA ILE A 156 -1.56 7.35 5.40
C ILE A 156 -1.50 8.46 4.34
N GLY A 157 -2.63 8.87 3.76
CA GLY A 157 -2.72 9.88 2.70
C GLY A 157 -2.17 9.39 1.35
N MET A 158 -2.30 8.11 1.05
CA MET A 158 -2.01 7.53 -0.26
C MET A 158 -3.19 7.70 -1.22
N LEU A 159 -4.41 7.53 -0.72
CA LEU A 159 -5.66 7.74 -1.42
C LEU A 159 -6.39 8.99 -0.90
N PRO A 160 -7.23 9.63 -1.70
CA PRO A 160 -8.06 10.74 -1.24
C PRO A 160 -9.04 10.30 -0.15
N ASP A 161 -9.43 11.25 0.71
CA ASP A 161 -10.44 11.00 1.76
C ASP A 161 -11.84 11.08 1.15
N LEU A 162 -12.28 9.98 0.54
CA LEU A 162 -13.62 9.80 -0.01
C LEU A 162 -14.38 8.75 0.81
N PRO A 163 -15.73 8.78 0.79
CA PRO A 163 -16.56 7.73 1.35
C PRO A 163 -16.13 6.35 0.84
N LEU A 164 -15.98 5.38 1.74
CA LEU A 164 -15.43 4.05 1.42
C LEU A 164 -16.20 3.32 0.32
N GLU A 165 -17.50 3.55 0.22
CA GLU A 165 -18.39 3.00 -0.80
C GLU A 165 -18.07 3.48 -2.22
N ARG A 166 -17.28 4.55 -2.36
CA ARG A 166 -16.82 5.02 -3.67
C ARG A 166 -15.63 4.24 -4.21
N TYR A 167 -14.92 3.50 -3.35
CA TYR A 167 -13.80 2.66 -3.76
C TYR A 167 -14.29 1.30 -4.24
N GLN A 168 -14.09 0.99 -5.53
CA GLN A 168 -14.55 -0.25 -6.13
C GLN A 168 -13.38 -1.04 -6.71
N PRO A 169 -13.00 -2.17 -6.09
CA PRO A 169 -11.96 -3.04 -6.63
C PRO A 169 -12.46 -3.75 -7.89
N LEU A 170 -11.67 -3.72 -8.95
CA LEU A 170 -11.96 -4.39 -10.23
C LEU A 170 -11.25 -5.72 -10.39
N GLY A 171 -10.40 -6.12 -9.44
CA GLY A 171 -9.59 -7.32 -9.58
C GLY A 171 -8.56 -7.21 -10.70
N ASN A 172 -8.21 -8.34 -11.31
CA ASN A 172 -7.27 -8.39 -12.43
C ASN A 172 -7.95 -7.95 -13.74
N SER A 173 -8.11 -6.63 -13.90
CA SER A 173 -8.76 -6.05 -15.09
C SER A 173 -7.96 -6.28 -16.38
N SER A 174 -6.63 -6.44 -16.31
CA SER A 174 -5.81 -6.78 -17.47
C SER A 174 -6.15 -8.16 -18.02
N LEU A 175 -6.30 -9.16 -17.13
CA LEU A 175 -6.74 -10.50 -17.52
C LEU A 175 -8.18 -10.47 -18.05
N GLY A 176 -9.06 -9.70 -17.39
CA GLY A 176 -10.45 -9.52 -17.85
C GLY A 176 -10.52 -8.92 -19.25
N GLY A 177 -9.75 -7.87 -19.52
CA GLY A 177 -9.66 -7.26 -20.84
C GLY A 177 -9.12 -8.23 -21.90
N ALA A 178 -8.06 -8.98 -21.59
CA ALA A 178 -7.52 -10.00 -22.51
C ALA A 178 -8.55 -11.10 -22.83
N ALA A 179 -9.30 -11.55 -21.82
CA ALA A 179 -10.37 -12.55 -22.02
C ALA A 179 -11.50 -12.01 -22.93
N LEU A 180 -11.91 -10.75 -22.73
CA LEU A 180 -12.89 -10.09 -23.60
C LEU A 180 -12.40 -10.00 -25.05
N THR A 181 -11.13 -9.65 -25.26
CA THR A 181 -10.53 -9.56 -26.60
C THR A 181 -10.52 -10.92 -27.32
N LEU A 182 -10.35 -12.03 -26.59
CA LEU A 182 -10.38 -13.37 -27.15
C LEU A 182 -11.80 -13.86 -27.49
N THR A 183 -12.83 -13.26 -26.88
CA THR A 183 -14.22 -13.74 -27.00
C THR A 183 -15.13 -12.83 -27.82
N SER A 184 -14.66 -11.66 -28.22
CA SER A 184 -15.45 -10.66 -28.97
C SER A 184 -14.60 -9.98 -30.05
N GLU A 185 -14.99 -10.14 -31.30
CA GLU A 185 -14.31 -9.49 -32.43
C GLU A 185 -14.41 -7.97 -32.40
N ASP A 186 -15.51 -7.41 -31.88
CA ASP A 186 -15.73 -5.96 -31.73
C ASP A 186 -14.74 -5.33 -30.73
N SER A 187 -14.09 -6.14 -29.90
CA SER A 187 -13.12 -5.66 -28.90
C SER A 187 -11.90 -4.98 -29.51
N PHE A 188 -11.50 -5.37 -30.72
CA PHE A 188 -10.35 -4.75 -31.40
C PHE A 188 -10.64 -3.30 -31.80
N ASP A 189 -11.84 -3.04 -32.35
CA ASP A 189 -12.24 -1.68 -32.71
C ASP A 189 -12.35 -0.78 -31.46
N ILE A 190 -12.85 -1.34 -30.36
CA ILE A 190 -12.93 -0.62 -29.08
C ILE A 190 -11.52 -0.30 -28.54
N ILE A 191 -10.59 -1.24 -28.65
CA ILE A 191 -9.19 -1.03 -28.20
C ILE A 191 -8.52 0.06 -29.03
N ASP A 192 -8.72 0.06 -30.35
CA ASP A 192 -8.17 1.09 -31.23
C ASP A 192 -8.75 2.46 -30.91
N ASP A 193 -10.07 2.58 -30.70
CA ASP A 193 -10.71 3.82 -30.29
C ASP A 193 -10.20 4.32 -28.93
N ILE A 194 -10.01 3.45 -27.96
CA ILE A 194 -9.43 3.80 -26.66
C ILE A 194 -7.98 4.29 -26.83
N ARG A 195 -7.15 3.55 -27.55
CA ARG A 195 -5.74 3.91 -27.83
C ARG A 195 -5.63 5.30 -28.42
N ASP A 196 -6.48 5.62 -29.41
CA ASP A 196 -6.42 6.89 -30.15
C ASP A 196 -6.90 8.09 -29.30
N ARG A 197 -7.60 7.81 -28.20
CA ARG A 197 -8.04 8.84 -27.21
C ARG A 197 -7.11 9.00 -26.00
N ILE A 198 -6.11 8.12 -25.83
CA ILE A 198 -5.19 8.21 -24.71
C ILE A 198 -4.33 9.46 -24.86
N THR A 199 -4.33 10.29 -23.82
CA THR A 199 -3.43 11.44 -23.71
C THR A 199 -2.32 11.12 -22.73
N TYR A 200 -1.07 11.28 -23.16
CA TYR A 200 0.08 11.13 -22.30
C TYR A 200 0.32 12.42 -21.51
N LEU A 201 0.37 12.29 -20.17
CA LEU A 201 0.69 13.39 -19.27
C LEU A 201 2.04 13.13 -18.61
N GLU A 202 3.06 13.90 -18.99
CA GLU A 202 4.39 13.78 -18.40
C GLU A 202 4.49 14.61 -17.12
N LEU A 203 4.60 13.94 -15.98
CA LEU A 203 4.57 14.58 -14.66
C LEU A 203 5.85 15.35 -14.35
N ASN A 204 6.97 15.01 -14.99
CA ASN A 204 8.27 15.65 -14.74
C ASN A 204 8.39 17.06 -15.38
N VAL A 205 7.52 17.40 -16.30
CA VAL A 205 7.52 18.68 -17.05
C VAL A 205 6.37 19.60 -16.67
N ASN A 206 5.41 19.13 -15.92
CA ASN A 206 4.30 19.95 -15.40
C ASN A 206 4.72 20.59 -14.08
N GLN A 207 5.19 21.83 -14.15
CA GLN A 207 5.42 22.74 -13.02
C GLN A 207 4.22 23.63 -12.80
#